data_60cb3a53d70ba3c3b978b3b781f88fb0
#
_entry.id   60cb3a53d70ba3c3b978b3b781f88fb0
#
_cell.length_a   1.000
_cell.length_b   1.000
_cell.length_c   1.000
_cell.angle_alpha   90.00
_cell.angle_beta   90.00
_cell.angle_gamma   90.00
#
_symmetry.space_group_name_H-M   'P 1'
#
loop_
_entity.id
_entity.type
_entity.pdbx_description
1 polymer ?
#
loop_
_entity_poly.entity_id
_entity_poly.type
_entity_poly.pdbx_seq_one_letter_code
_entity_poly.pdbx_strand_id
1 'polypeptide(L)'
;MKLKIIKSLTLIGTLLFSFSALALKNDTQQPINITSDNQSLDLENNIVTFSDNVVITQGSILINADKVTIIRPADNGGGKEKIEALGNPVTFQQELDNGKPINGKASKVNYDLGSEYLILTGNAQLKQLDSQIDAEVITYDVKQQKMIAKNSGKGRVKTILYPSQLQQK
;
A
#
# COMPACT_ATOMS: atom_id res chain seq x y z
N MET A 1 51.94 46.50 41.13
CA MET A 1 51.20 46.59 39.84
C MET A 1 50.66 45.24 39.55
N LYS A 2 49.35 44.96 39.81
CA LYS A 2 48.70 43.65 39.69
C LYS A 2 47.90 43.60 38.40
N LEU A 3 48.32 42.75 37.47
CA LEU A 3 47.65 42.52 36.23
C LEU A 3 46.45 41.60 36.41
N LYS A 4 45.22 42.06 36.15
CA LYS A 4 43.99 41.24 36.18
C LYS A 4 43.83 40.59 34.81
N ILE A 5 43.94 39.26 34.75
CA ILE A 5 43.64 38.47 33.58
C ILE A 5 42.12 38.23 33.57
N ILE A 6 41.41 38.82 32.61
CA ILE A 6 40.00 38.57 32.35
C ILE A 6 39.90 37.32 31.44
N LYS A 7 39.41 36.21 32.00
CA LYS A 7 39.08 35.02 31.22
C LYS A 7 37.72 35.23 30.56
N SER A 8 37.74 35.47 29.24
CA SER A 8 36.53 35.46 28.41
C SER A 8 36.09 34.03 28.21
N LEU A 9 34.93 33.66 28.76
CA LEU A 9 34.29 32.36 28.56
C LEU A 9 33.38 32.43 27.35
N THR A 10 33.84 31.99 26.20
CA THR A 10 33.07 31.94 24.96
C THR A 10 32.13 30.72 25.03
N LEU A 11 30.85 30.95 25.29
CA LEU A 11 29.80 29.94 25.27
C LEU A 11 29.42 29.63 23.79
N ILE A 12 29.98 28.57 23.24
CA ILE A 12 29.63 28.06 21.90
C ILE A 12 28.29 27.33 22.04
N GLY A 13 27.21 28.01 21.67
CA GLY A 13 25.88 27.40 21.55
C GLY A 13 25.82 26.45 20.33
N THR A 14 25.93 25.16 20.56
CA THR A 14 25.64 24.13 19.54
C THR A 14 24.16 24.11 19.23
N LEU A 15 23.76 24.67 18.09
CA LEU A 15 22.41 24.63 17.53
C LEU A 15 22.19 23.20 17.01
N LEU A 16 21.53 22.35 17.79
CA LEU A 16 21.11 21.02 17.35
C LEU A 16 19.99 21.18 16.32
N PHE A 17 20.36 21.14 15.03
CA PHE A 17 19.40 20.94 13.94
C PHE A 17 18.83 19.52 14.06
N SER A 18 17.66 19.40 14.66
CA SER A 18 16.86 18.18 14.60
C SER A 18 16.35 18.03 13.16
N PHE A 19 17.06 17.26 12.34
CA PHE A 19 16.49 16.75 11.09
C PHE A 19 15.34 15.82 11.45
N SER A 20 14.10 16.25 11.20
CA SER A 20 12.97 15.36 11.18
C SER A 20 13.22 14.37 10.05
N ALA A 21 13.70 13.17 10.38
CA ALA A 21 13.71 12.05 9.44
C ALA A 21 12.24 11.82 9.09
N LEU A 22 11.86 12.15 7.85
CA LEU A 22 10.60 11.67 7.26
C LEU A 22 10.77 10.15 7.19
N ALA A 23 10.23 9.44 8.17
CA ALA A 23 10.16 7.99 8.12
C ALA A 23 9.28 7.65 6.91
N LEU A 24 9.85 7.05 5.87
CA LEU A 24 9.10 6.43 4.80
C LEU A 24 8.06 5.51 5.44
N LYS A 25 6.79 5.66 5.07
CA LYS A 25 5.73 4.78 5.54
C LYS A 25 6.01 3.39 4.99
N ASN A 26 6.48 2.49 5.85
CA ASN A 26 6.76 1.11 5.46
C ASN A 26 5.52 0.26 5.76
N ASP A 27 4.47 0.45 4.95
CA ASP A 27 3.18 -0.22 5.12
C ASP A 27 3.34 -1.74 5.17
N THR A 28 4.20 -2.31 4.30
CA THR A 28 4.37 -3.77 4.19
C THR A 28 5.02 -4.43 5.41
N GLN A 29 5.61 -3.64 6.32
CA GLN A 29 6.15 -4.12 7.60
C GLN A 29 5.14 -3.99 8.75
N GLN A 30 4.01 -3.35 8.52
CA GLN A 30 2.98 -3.22 9.55
C GLN A 30 2.12 -4.49 9.65
N PRO A 31 1.55 -4.78 10.83
CA PRO A 31 0.63 -5.90 10.98
C PRO A 31 -0.58 -5.74 10.06
N ILE A 32 -1.04 -6.87 9.51
CA ILE A 32 -2.29 -6.96 8.77
C ILE A 32 -3.41 -7.22 9.77
N ASN A 33 -4.40 -6.34 9.81
CA ASN A 33 -5.63 -6.51 10.59
C ASN A 33 -6.79 -6.74 9.63
N ILE A 34 -7.64 -7.73 9.94
CA ILE A 34 -8.82 -8.06 9.14
C ILE A 34 -10.04 -8.09 10.07
N THR A 35 -11.10 -7.40 9.68
CA THR A 35 -12.41 -7.46 10.33
C THR A 35 -13.46 -7.87 9.31
N SER A 36 -14.47 -8.61 9.74
CA SER A 36 -15.59 -9.08 8.92
C SER A 36 -16.76 -9.49 9.79
N ASP A 37 -17.93 -9.66 9.22
CA ASP A 37 -19.08 -10.19 9.95
C ASP A 37 -18.95 -11.70 10.20
N ASN A 38 -18.32 -12.44 9.28
CA ASN A 38 -18.16 -13.89 9.37
C ASN A 38 -16.72 -14.32 9.05
N GLN A 39 -16.26 -15.37 9.74
CA GLN A 39 -14.97 -16.02 9.51
C GLN A 39 -15.11 -17.54 9.55
N SER A 40 -14.42 -18.22 8.63
CA SER A 40 -14.25 -19.67 8.66
C SER A 40 -12.77 -20.05 8.52
N LEU A 41 -12.39 -21.16 9.14
CA LEU A 41 -11.02 -21.67 9.11
C LEU A 41 -11.05 -23.14 8.65
N ASP A 42 -10.36 -23.41 7.54
CA ASP A 42 -10.10 -24.75 7.03
C ASP A 42 -8.64 -25.11 7.37
N LEU A 43 -8.48 -25.93 8.41
CA LEU A 43 -7.15 -26.33 8.90
C LEU A 43 -6.48 -27.35 7.99
N GLU A 44 -7.26 -28.15 7.25
CA GLU A 44 -6.73 -29.16 6.34
C GLU A 44 -6.05 -28.52 5.13
N ASN A 45 -6.69 -27.51 4.56
CA ASN A 45 -6.20 -26.82 3.38
C ASN A 45 -5.40 -25.53 3.70
N ASN A 46 -5.25 -25.19 4.98
CA ASN A 46 -4.60 -23.94 5.44
C ASN A 46 -5.24 -22.66 4.84
N ILE A 47 -6.58 -22.65 4.79
CA ILE A 47 -7.35 -21.55 4.23
C ILE A 47 -8.16 -20.85 5.33
N VAL A 48 -8.07 -19.53 5.38
CA VAL A 48 -8.96 -18.69 6.19
C VAL A 48 -9.83 -17.87 5.25
N THR A 49 -11.16 -17.89 5.48
CA THR A 49 -12.11 -17.09 4.70
C THR A 49 -12.83 -16.12 5.62
N PHE A 50 -12.88 -14.87 5.23
CA PHE A 50 -13.65 -13.80 5.83
C PHE A 50 -14.76 -13.42 4.85
N SER A 51 -15.96 -13.17 5.31
CA SER A 51 -17.06 -12.74 4.45
C SER A 51 -17.96 -11.73 5.14
N ASP A 52 -18.57 -10.94 4.31
CA ASP A 52 -19.46 -9.84 4.61
C ASP A 52 -18.77 -8.68 5.34
N ASN A 53 -18.82 -7.50 4.74
CA ASN A 53 -18.23 -6.26 5.26
C ASN A 53 -16.74 -6.40 5.64
N VAL A 54 -15.96 -7.07 4.78
CA VAL A 54 -14.54 -7.32 5.08
C VAL A 54 -13.72 -6.06 4.91
N VAL A 55 -12.95 -5.72 5.95
CA VAL A 55 -12.00 -4.59 5.95
C VAL A 55 -10.61 -5.11 6.32
N ILE A 56 -9.63 -4.86 5.45
CA ILE A 56 -8.20 -5.15 5.69
C ILE A 56 -7.45 -3.84 5.86
N THR A 57 -6.62 -3.76 6.89
CA THR A 57 -5.70 -2.63 7.10
C THR A 57 -4.28 -3.11 7.30
N GLN A 58 -3.31 -2.40 6.68
CA GLN A 58 -1.87 -2.62 6.88
C GLN A 58 -1.14 -1.28 6.72
N GLY A 59 -0.73 -0.64 7.82
CA GLY A 59 -0.23 0.72 7.80
C GLY A 59 -1.25 1.70 7.22
N SER A 60 -0.94 2.37 6.11
CA SER A 60 -1.86 3.26 5.38
C SER A 60 -2.73 2.53 4.36
N ILE A 61 -2.47 1.24 4.10
CA ILE A 61 -3.26 0.42 3.18
C ILE A 61 -4.61 0.11 3.81
N LEU A 62 -5.68 0.34 3.04
CA LEU A 62 -7.06 -0.02 3.37
C LEU A 62 -7.67 -0.75 2.17
N ILE A 63 -8.21 -1.95 2.40
CA ILE A 63 -8.95 -2.72 1.39
C ILE A 63 -10.33 -3.06 1.96
N ASN A 64 -11.39 -2.78 1.20
CA ASN A 64 -12.75 -3.23 1.52
C ASN A 64 -13.21 -4.22 0.46
N ALA A 65 -13.86 -5.30 0.90
CA ALA A 65 -14.29 -6.40 0.05
C ALA A 65 -15.55 -7.08 0.61
N ASP A 66 -16.23 -7.86 -0.24
CA ASP A 66 -17.35 -8.71 0.20
C ASP A 66 -16.85 -10.03 0.78
N LYS A 67 -15.73 -10.55 0.22
CA LYS A 67 -15.10 -11.80 0.66
C LYS A 67 -13.59 -11.70 0.53
N VAL A 68 -12.89 -12.24 1.53
CA VAL A 68 -11.43 -12.37 1.52
C VAL A 68 -11.04 -13.79 1.87
N THR A 69 -10.12 -14.36 1.10
CA THR A 69 -9.54 -15.67 1.34
C THR A 69 -8.04 -15.53 1.52
N ILE A 70 -7.52 -16.03 2.63
CA ILE A 70 -6.07 -16.13 2.89
C ILE A 70 -5.66 -17.56 2.65
N ILE A 71 -4.71 -17.76 1.77
CA ILE A 71 -4.12 -19.05 1.44
C ILE A 71 -2.71 -19.07 2.01
N ARG A 72 -2.48 -19.98 2.97
CA ARG A 72 -1.16 -20.20 3.55
C ARG A 72 -0.50 -21.39 2.85
N PRO A 73 0.72 -21.24 2.34
CA PRO A 73 1.41 -22.38 1.76
C PRO A 73 1.69 -23.43 2.84
N ALA A 74 1.71 -24.71 2.45
CA ALA A 74 2.13 -25.79 3.34
C ALA A 74 3.61 -25.56 3.76
N ASP A 75 3.96 -25.93 5.00
CA ASP A 75 5.25 -25.65 5.64
C ASP A 75 6.50 -26.06 4.84
N ASN A 76 6.35 -26.95 3.85
CA ASN A 76 7.47 -27.50 3.05
C ASN A 76 7.76 -26.71 1.76
N GLY A 77 7.05 -25.62 1.45
CA GLY A 77 7.10 -24.97 0.13
C GLY A 77 7.86 -23.62 0.08
N GLY A 78 8.25 -23.03 1.21
CA GLY A 78 8.91 -21.70 1.23
C GLY A 78 8.10 -20.57 0.62
N GLY A 79 6.83 -20.82 0.28
CA GLY A 79 5.90 -19.82 -0.26
C GLY A 79 5.47 -18.81 0.80
N LYS A 80 5.04 -17.64 0.35
CA LYS A 80 4.42 -16.63 1.22
C LYS A 80 2.90 -16.68 1.12
N GLU A 81 2.25 -16.16 2.14
CA GLU A 81 0.79 -16.05 2.17
C GLU A 81 0.28 -15.19 1.01
N LYS A 82 -0.89 -15.57 0.50
CA LYS A 82 -1.62 -14.83 -0.53
C LYS A 82 -3.00 -14.48 -0.02
N ILE A 83 -3.40 -13.25 -0.26
CA ILE A 83 -4.73 -12.74 0.06
C ILE A 83 -5.47 -12.52 -1.25
N GLU A 84 -6.63 -13.15 -1.40
CA GLU A 84 -7.56 -12.92 -2.48
C GLU A 84 -8.80 -12.20 -1.93
N ALA A 85 -9.11 -11.04 -2.49
CA ALA A 85 -10.30 -10.26 -2.17
C ALA A 85 -11.24 -10.20 -3.37
N LEU A 86 -12.52 -10.45 -3.14
CA LEU A 86 -13.61 -10.36 -4.12
C LEU A 86 -14.64 -9.34 -3.63
N GLY A 87 -15.19 -8.55 -4.57
CA GLY A 87 -16.22 -7.56 -4.25
C GLY A 87 -16.81 -6.89 -5.49
N ASN A 88 -17.84 -6.12 -5.27
CA ASN A 88 -18.52 -5.40 -6.35
C ASN A 88 -18.66 -3.89 -6.06
N PRO A 89 -17.54 -3.12 -6.12
CA PRO A 89 -16.15 -3.55 -6.30
C PRO A 89 -15.41 -3.81 -4.98
N VAL A 90 -14.27 -4.51 -5.04
CA VAL A 90 -13.20 -4.35 -4.05
C VAL A 90 -12.62 -2.94 -4.20
N THR A 91 -12.40 -2.24 -3.10
CA THR A 91 -11.70 -0.95 -3.09
C THR A 91 -10.37 -1.05 -2.37
N PHE A 92 -9.39 -0.29 -2.83
CA PHE A 92 -8.04 -0.20 -2.29
C PHE A 92 -7.66 1.26 -2.10
N GLN A 93 -6.97 1.57 -1.02
CA GLN A 93 -6.38 2.88 -0.77
C GLN A 93 -5.02 2.70 -0.11
N GLN A 94 -4.07 3.58 -0.47
CA GLN A 94 -2.78 3.73 0.21
C GLN A 94 -2.37 5.20 0.21
N GLU A 95 -1.74 5.67 1.26
CA GLU A 95 -1.08 6.98 1.28
C GLU A 95 0.38 6.80 0.82
N LEU A 96 0.75 7.47 -0.28
CA LEU A 96 2.10 7.41 -0.83
C LEU A 96 3.10 8.23 0.01
N ASP A 97 4.40 8.03 -0.22
CA ASP A 97 5.47 8.72 0.50
C ASP A 97 5.41 10.24 0.38
N ASN A 98 4.80 10.74 -0.68
CA ASN A 98 4.56 12.18 -0.90
C ASN A 98 3.32 12.72 -0.16
N GLY A 99 2.67 11.91 0.70
CA GLY A 99 1.47 12.25 1.45
C GLY A 99 0.18 12.28 0.62
N LYS A 100 0.20 11.89 -0.66
CA LYS A 100 -0.97 11.87 -1.54
C LYS A 100 -1.56 10.46 -1.58
N PRO A 101 -2.90 10.30 -1.47
CA PRO A 101 -3.51 8.99 -1.57
C PRO A 101 -3.54 8.49 -3.01
N ILE A 102 -3.33 7.18 -3.17
CA ILE A 102 -3.73 6.43 -4.36
C ILE A 102 -4.94 5.57 -4.01
N ASN A 103 -5.93 5.55 -4.89
CA ASN A 103 -7.16 4.78 -4.72
C ASN A 103 -7.31 3.82 -5.89
N GLY A 104 -7.72 2.59 -5.59
CA GLY A 104 -7.97 1.56 -6.59
C GLY A 104 -9.33 0.93 -6.42
N LYS A 105 -9.85 0.34 -7.48
CA LYS A 105 -11.01 -0.55 -7.45
C LYS A 105 -10.90 -1.62 -8.52
N ALA A 106 -11.48 -2.78 -8.26
CA ALA A 106 -11.55 -3.89 -9.20
C ALA A 106 -12.62 -4.88 -8.73
N SER A 107 -12.98 -5.86 -9.57
CA SER A 107 -13.85 -6.96 -9.14
C SER A 107 -13.12 -7.94 -8.24
N LYS A 108 -11.79 -8.06 -8.42
CA LYS A 108 -10.92 -8.97 -7.67
C LYS A 108 -9.57 -8.30 -7.40
N VAL A 109 -9.04 -8.49 -6.21
CA VAL A 109 -7.69 -8.06 -5.83
C VAL A 109 -6.95 -9.26 -5.24
N ASN A 110 -5.76 -9.54 -5.76
CA ASN A 110 -4.82 -10.48 -5.17
C ASN A 110 -3.64 -9.71 -4.58
N TYR A 111 -3.30 -9.98 -3.32
CA TYR A 111 -2.12 -9.44 -2.66
C TYR A 111 -1.18 -10.59 -2.30
N ASP A 112 -0.02 -10.61 -2.92
CA ASP A 112 1.06 -11.55 -2.63
C ASP A 112 2.01 -10.93 -1.63
N LEU A 113 2.02 -11.44 -0.40
CA LEU A 113 2.82 -10.90 0.70
C LEU A 113 4.33 -11.15 0.53
N GLY A 114 4.69 -12.11 -0.33
CA GLY A 114 6.08 -12.42 -0.62
C GLY A 114 6.73 -11.44 -1.59
N SER A 115 5.99 -11.10 -2.63
CA SER A 115 6.44 -10.17 -3.68
C SER A 115 6.02 -8.72 -3.43
N GLU A 116 5.12 -8.49 -2.47
CA GLU A 116 4.52 -7.18 -2.15
C GLU A 116 3.75 -6.56 -3.33
N TYR A 117 3.16 -7.43 -4.20
CA TYR A 117 2.35 -7.01 -5.34
C TYR A 117 0.85 -7.12 -5.06
N LEU A 118 0.14 -6.05 -5.42
CA LEU A 118 -1.32 -6.05 -5.58
C LEU A 118 -1.65 -6.21 -7.07
N ILE A 119 -2.52 -7.18 -7.39
CA ILE A 119 -3.02 -7.42 -8.75
C ILE A 119 -4.52 -7.18 -8.75
N LEU A 120 -4.94 -6.09 -9.37
CA LEU A 120 -6.33 -5.70 -9.55
C LEU A 120 -6.82 -6.27 -10.88
N THR A 121 -7.92 -7.01 -10.87
CA THR A 121 -8.46 -7.68 -12.05
C THR A 121 -9.96 -7.42 -12.20
N GLY A 122 -10.40 -7.17 -13.41
CA GLY A 122 -11.79 -6.92 -13.77
C GLY A 122 -12.22 -5.47 -13.48
N ASN A 123 -12.39 -4.68 -14.55
CA ASN A 123 -12.68 -3.24 -14.48
C ASN A 123 -11.74 -2.50 -13.53
N ALA A 124 -10.45 -2.87 -13.58
CA ALA A 124 -9.46 -2.31 -12.69
C ALA A 124 -9.24 -0.82 -12.97
N GLN A 125 -9.23 -0.05 -11.92
CA GLN A 125 -9.00 1.40 -11.97
C GLN A 125 -8.02 1.77 -10.84
N LEU A 126 -7.06 2.64 -11.15
CA LEU A 126 -6.26 3.37 -10.17
C LEU A 126 -6.41 4.86 -10.39
N LYS A 127 -6.58 5.59 -9.31
CA LYS A 127 -6.75 7.04 -9.30
C LYS A 127 -5.82 7.68 -8.28
N GLN A 128 -5.12 8.72 -8.70
CA GLN A 128 -4.33 9.60 -7.83
C GLN A 128 -4.68 11.04 -8.16
N LEU A 129 -5.26 11.75 -7.20
CA LEU A 129 -5.86 13.08 -7.41
C LEU A 129 -6.88 13.01 -8.57
N ASP A 130 -6.65 13.78 -9.64
CA ASP A 130 -7.52 13.80 -10.82
C ASP A 130 -7.05 12.84 -11.93
N SER A 131 -5.81 12.33 -11.84
CA SER A 131 -5.27 11.36 -12.80
C SER A 131 -5.83 9.97 -12.56
N GLN A 132 -6.15 9.25 -13.64
CA GLN A 132 -6.81 7.94 -13.58
C GLN A 132 -6.26 7.00 -14.67
N ILE A 133 -6.16 5.73 -14.33
CA ILE A 133 -5.84 4.63 -15.25
C ILE A 133 -6.94 3.58 -15.14
N ASP A 134 -7.52 3.20 -16.27
CA ASP A 134 -8.49 2.12 -16.40
C ASP A 134 -7.89 1.01 -17.26
N ALA A 135 -7.98 -0.23 -16.79
CA ALA A 135 -7.47 -1.42 -17.48
C ALA A 135 -8.25 -2.68 -17.07
N GLU A 136 -8.00 -3.79 -17.75
CA GLU A 136 -8.51 -5.10 -17.32
C GLU A 136 -7.72 -5.61 -16.12
N VAL A 137 -6.38 -5.43 -16.16
CA VAL A 137 -5.48 -5.84 -15.08
C VAL A 137 -4.51 -4.69 -14.77
N ILE A 138 -4.38 -4.35 -13.50
CA ILE A 138 -3.37 -3.44 -12.99
C ILE A 138 -2.55 -4.18 -11.93
N THR A 139 -1.24 -4.29 -12.14
CA THR A 139 -0.28 -4.78 -11.16
C THR A 139 0.37 -3.58 -10.48
N TYR A 140 0.29 -3.53 -9.16
CA TYR A 140 0.85 -2.46 -8.35
C TYR A 140 1.87 -3.02 -7.35
N ASP A 141 3.10 -2.54 -7.43
CA ASP A 141 4.17 -2.79 -6.46
C ASP A 141 3.96 -1.83 -5.29
N VAL A 142 3.53 -2.37 -4.16
CA VAL A 142 3.17 -1.59 -2.96
C VAL A 142 4.40 -0.87 -2.39
N LYS A 143 5.54 -1.55 -2.37
CA LYS A 143 6.79 -1.03 -1.80
C LYS A 143 7.44 0.03 -2.69
N GLN A 144 7.51 -0.24 -4.00
CA GLN A 144 8.14 0.69 -4.94
C GLN A 144 7.19 1.77 -5.46
N GLN A 145 5.88 1.66 -5.15
CA GLN A 145 4.81 2.56 -5.61
C GLN A 145 4.79 2.69 -7.16
N LYS A 146 5.02 1.56 -7.84
CA LYS A 146 5.04 1.45 -9.29
C LYS A 146 3.90 0.59 -9.79
N MET A 147 3.38 0.92 -10.97
CA MET A 147 2.28 0.17 -11.55
C MET A 147 2.53 -0.20 -13.01
N ILE A 148 1.90 -1.30 -13.43
CA ILE A 148 1.80 -1.75 -14.81
C ILE A 148 0.34 -2.04 -15.09
N ALA A 149 -0.23 -1.39 -16.10
CA ALA A 149 -1.60 -1.63 -16.56
C ALA A 149 -1.59 -2.39 -17.89
N LYS A 150 -2.44 -3.40 -18.03
CA LYS A 150 -2.56 -4.26 -19.23
C LYS A 150 -4.02 -4.55 -19.52
N ASN A 151 -4.32 -4.73 -20.81
CA ASN A 151 -5.54 -5.37 -21.27
C ASN A 151 -5.20 -6.64 -22.03
N SER A 152 -5.99 -7.69 -21.79
CA SER A 152 -5.93 -8.94 -22.58
C SER A 152 -6.99 -8.86 -23.67
N GLY A 153 -6.59 -8.92 -24.93
CA GLY A 153 -7.51 -8.93 -26.08
C GLY A 153 -7.73 -7.57 -26.75
N LYS A 154 -8.99 -7.24 -27.12
CA LYS A 154 -9.32 -6.06 -27.95
C LYS A 154 -9.40 -4.72 -27.21
N GLY A 155 -9.34 -4.75 -25.88
CA GLY A 155 -9.40 -3.52 -25.06
C GLY A 155 -8.10 -2.71 -25.10
N ARG A 156 -8.19 -1.44 -24.71
CA ARG A 156 -7.02 -0.56 -24.53
C ARG A 156 -6.97 -0.05 -23.09
N VAL A 157 -5.77 0.09 -22.56
CA VAL A 157 -5.56 0.86 -21.33
C VAL A 157 -5.93 2.31 -21.62
N LYS A 158 -6.77 2.87 -20.76
CA LYS A 158 -7.15 4.29 -20.82
C LYS A 158 -6.49 5.04 -19.68
N THR A 159 -5.82 6.13 -20.00
CA THR A 159 -5.18 7.00 -19.00
C THR A 159 -5.66 8.43 -19.18
N ILE A 160 -6.04 9.06 -18.09
CA ILE A 160 -6.34 10.48 -17.98
C ILE A 160 -5.25 11.10 -17.10
N LEU A 161 -4.51 12.08 -17.62
CA LEU A 161 -3.47 12.81 -16.91
C LEU A 161 -3.77 14.29 -16.91
N TYR A 162 -3.57 14.93 -15.76
CA TYR A 162 -3.67 16.38 -15.61
C TYR A 162 -2.28 16.99 -15.60
N PRO A 163 -1.93 17.92 -16.53
CA PRO A 163 -0.58 18.47 -16.67
C PRO A 163 -0.03 19.13 -15.40
N SER A 164 -0.89 19.70 -14.57
CA SER A 164 -0.51 20.30 -13.28
C SER A 164 0.08 19.29 -12.29
N GLN A 165 -0.18 18.01 -12.47
CA GLN A 165 0.32 16.93 -11.60
C GLN A 165 1.67 16.37 -12.09
N LEU A 166 2.02 16.58 -13.35
CA LEU A 166 3.28 16.15 -13.94
C LEU A 166 4.46 17.07 -13.59
N GLN A 167 4.18 18.29 -13.08
CA GLN A 167 5.17 19.32 -12.77
C GLN A 167 5.59 19.33 -11.30
N GLN A 168 5.00 18.50 -10.45
CA GLN A 168 5.37 18.42 -9.03
C GLN A 168 6.52 17.41 -8.86
N LYS A 169 7.75 17.95 -8.83
CA LYS A 169 8.96 17.25 -8.36
C LYS A 169 9.13 17.43 -6.87
#